data_994778801ab4e8b1a28cc1b149e502ca
#
_entry.id   994778801ab4e8b1a28cc1b149e502ca
#
_cell.length_a   1.000
_cell.length_b   1.000
_cell.length_c   1.000
_cell.angle_alpha   90.00
_cell.angle_beta   90.00
_cell.angle_gamma   90.00
#
_symmetry.space_group_name_H-M   'P 1'
#
loop_
_entity.id
_entity.type
_entity.pdbx_description
1 polymer ?
#
loop_
_entity_poly.entity_id
_entity_poly.type
_entity_poly.pdbx_seq_one_letter_code
_entity_poly.pdbx_strand_id
1 'polypeptide(L)'
;VQISQLGWQKDGFFAFGNGIYYDNAFIKVDDYGIVRIKDKGNYYLPAHSKIYFNDSKLFQFERRFVHQDLSSITLSKFSEQIFKVFGNNGKVGFCFYLATLFRDIVTRESRSFPILNLFGPKGSGKSELGHTLMSFFIADNVPPNIQNSTLPALNETVAAVANALVHIDEFKNDIDINKREFLKGLWDGTGRTRMNMDLDKKKETTAVDSGIILSGQEMATADIALFSRLIFLSFPKSDFSAKEKEAYQLLKKVRGIGMSHLTLQILSFRNKVDSTFKEM
;
A
#
# COMPACT_ATOMS: atom_id res chain seq x y z
N VAL A 1 16.40 4.31 17.36
CA VAL A 1 15.13 4.95 16.95
C VAL A 1 14.10 3.86 16.68
N GLN A 2 12.88 3.99 17.22
CA GLN A 2 11.78 3.09 16.88
C GLN A 2 11.14 3.51 15.56
N ILE A 3 10.93 2.55 14.66
CA ILE A 3 10.17 2.73 13.41
C ILE A 3 8.69 2.55 13.74
N SER A 4 7.91 3.62 13.65
CA SER A 4 6.45 3.61 13.89
C SER A 4 5.63 3.52 12.60
N GLN A 5 6.22 3.86 11.46
CA GLN A 5 5.62 3.77 10.13
C GLN A 5 6.53 2.92 9.25
N LEU A 6 5.98 1.88 8.60
CA LEU A 6 6.75 1.04 7.66
C LEU A 6 6.87 1.70 6.28
N GLY A 7 7.64 1.07 5.38
CA GLY A 7 7.90 1.63 4.06
C GLY A 7 9.09 2.59 4.03
N TRP A 8 9.03 3.60 3.16
CA TRP A 8 10.16 4.49 2.93
C TRP A 8 10.39 5.46 4.10
N GLN A 9 11.62 5.53 4.57
CA GLN A 9 12.03 6.39 5.69
C GLN A 9 12.83 7.60 5.21
N LYS A 10 12.71 8.71 5.93
CA LYS A 10 13.49 9.94 5.67
C LYS A 10 14.99 9.70 5.71
N ASP A 11 15.43 8.71 6.46
CA ASP A 11 16.84 8.29 6.57
C ASP A 11 17.34 7.55 5.33
N GLY A 12 16.51 7.39 4.29
CA GLY A 12 16.90 6.84 2.99
C GLY A 12 16.97 5.31 2.95
N PHE A 13 16.03 4.63 3.57
CA PHE A 13 15.86 3.18 3.49
C PHE A 13 14.38 2.79 3.49
N PHE A 14 14.08 1.54 3.15
CA PHE A 14 12.71 1.00 3.18
C PHE A 14 12.56 -0.04 4.30
N ALA A 15 11.61 0.18 5.22
CA ALA A 15 11.37 -0.68 6.37
C ALA A 15 10.22 -1.66 6.11
N PHE A 16 10.48 -2.95 6.34
CA PHE A 16 9.48 -4.01 6.52
C PHE A 16 9.39 -4.37 8.01
N GLY A 17 8.34 -5.06 8.42
CA GLY A 17 8.20 -5.48 9.82
C GLY A 17 9.32 -6.42 10.29
N ASN A 18 9.95 -7.15 9.37
CA ASN A 18 11.02 -8.11 9.66
C ASN A 18 12.43 -7.65 9.25
N GLY A 19 12.60 -6.39 8.86
CA GLY A 19 13.93 -5.87 8.48
C GLY A 19 13.90 -4.61 7.64
N ILE A 20 15.06 -4.18 7.22
CA ILE A 20 15.28 -2.93 6.47
C ILE A 20 16.01 -3.23 5.16
N TYR A 21 15.53 -2.66 4.06
CA TYR A 21 16.24 -2.62 2.79
C TYR A 21 17.03 -1.32 2.67
N TYR A 22 18.33 -1.43 2.64
CA TYR A 22 19.27 -0.32 2.54
C TYR A 22 20.46 -0.72 1.68
N ASP A 23 20.93 0.17 0.82
CA ASP A 23 22.09 -0.02 -0.06
C ASP A 23 22.09 -1.37 -0.82
N ASN A 24 20.94 -1.64 -1.47
CA ASN A 24 20.68 -2.88 -2.24
C ASN A 24 20.77 -4.20 -1.44
N ALA A 25 20.76 -4.13 -0.12
CA ALA A 25 20.74 -5.28 0.76
C ALA A 25 19.55 -5.28 1.72
N PHE A 26 18.97 -6.44 1.99
CA PHE A 26 17.97 -6.61 3.04
C PHE A 26 18.64 -7.07 4.34
N ILE A 27 18.52 -6.26 5.37
CA ILE A 27 19.07 -6.51 6.71
C ILE A 27 17.92 -6.94 7.62
N LYS A 28 17.92 -8.21 8.04
CA LYS A 28 16.92 -8.75 8.96
C LYS A 28 17.07 -8.17 10.36
N VAL A 29 15.95 -8.08 11.09
CA VAL A 29 15.98 -7.80 12.53
C VAL A 29 16.69 -8.92 13.29
N ASP A 30 17.35 -8.58 14.37
CA ASP A 30 17.85 -9.55 15.35
C ASP A 30 16.70 -10.08 16.26
N ASP A 31 17.03 -10.95 17.20
CA ASP A 31 16.10 -11.55 18.16
C ASP A 31 15.32 -10.52 18.99
N TYR A 32 15.84 -9.32 19.14
CA TYR A 32 15.21 -8.22 19.87
C TYR A 32 14.50 -7.21 18.97
N GLY A 33 14.44 -7.45 17.66
CA GLY A 33 13.82 -6.55 16.71
C GLY A 33 14.71 -5.38 16.30
N ILE A 34 16.02 -5.47 16.48
CA ILE A 34 16.96 -4.38 16.18
C ILE A 34 17.63 -4.64 14.84
N VAL A 35 17.70 -3.60 14.01
CA VAL A 35 18.53 -3.53 12.80
C VAL A 35 19.60 -2.49 12.99
N ARG A 36 20.84 -2.85 12.70
CA ARG A 36 21.99 -1.95 12.76
C ARG A 36 22.42 -1.58 11.36
N ILE A 37 22.32 -0.31 11.01
CA ILE A 37 22.81 0.23 9.75
C ILE A 37 24.10 0.99 10.03
N LYS A 38 25.20 0.55 9.39
CA LYS A 38 26.48 1.25 9.49
C LYS A 38 26.29 2.71 9.09
N ASP A 39 26.86 3.62 9.84
CA ASP A 39 26.84 5.08 9.62
C ASP A 39 25.46 5.77 9.81
N LYS A 40 24.38 5.01 10.15
CA LYS A 40 23.05 5.58 10.42
C LYS A 40 22.53 5.28 11.84
N GLY A 41 22.97 4.17 12.45
CA GLY A 41 22.60 3.80 13.82
C GLY A 41 21.72 2.57 13.93
N ASN A 42 21.02 2.47 15.06
CA ASN A 42 20.18 1.32 15.40
C ASN A 42 18.70 1.69 15.28
N TYR A 43 17.96 0.81 14.60
CA TYR A 43 16.52 0.95 14.38
C TYR A 43 15.79 -0.22 15.02
N TYR A 44 14.65 0.06 15.64
CA TYR A 44 13.84 -0.91 16.36
C TYR A 44 12.54 -1.17 15.63
N LEU A 45 12.30 -2.42 15.27
CA LEU A 45 11.10 -2.95 14.62
C LEU A 45 10.49 -4.03 15.53
N PRO A 46 9.54 -3.66 16.41
CA PRO A 46 9.07 -4.54 17.50
C PRO A 46 8.31 -5.78 17.01
N ALA A 47 7.71 -5.75 15.84
CA ALA A 47 6.78 -6.77 15.34
C ALA A 47 7.34 -8.20 15.36
N HIS A 48 8.64 -8.36 15.09
CA HIS A 48 9.34 -9.64 15.06
C HIS A 48 10.33 -9.84 16.22
N SER A 49 10.25 -8.99 17.25
CA SER A 49 11.02 -9.17 18.48
C SER A 49 10.52 -10.36 19.27
N LYS A 50 11.43 -11.16 19.85
CA LYS A 50 11.08 -12.25 20.78
C LYS A 50 10.34 -11.78 22.02
N ILE A 51 10.47 -10.51 22.40
CA ILE A 51 9.77 -9.89 23.55
C ILE A 51 8.25 -9.98 23.35
N TYR A 52 7.76 -9.81 22.13
CA TYR A 52 6.33 -9.79 21.79
C TYR A 52 5.85 -11.06 21.07
N PHE A 53 6.66 -12.11 21.04
CA PHE A 53 6.36 -13.33 20.28
C PHE A 53 5.03 -13.97 20.73
N ASN A 54 4.75 -13.98 22.03
CA ASN A 54 3.55 -14.60 22.59
C ASN A 54 2.30 -13.72 22.53
N ASP A 55 2.41 -12.45 22.13
CA ASP A 55 1.27 -11.56 21.97
C ASP A 55 0.85 -11.44 20.51
N SER A 56 -0.06 -12.30 20.09
CA SER A 56 -0.58 -12.33 18.71
C SER A 56 -1.43 -11.11 18.34
N LYS A 57 -1.87 -10.31 19.31
CA LYS A 57 -2.73 -9.14 19.10
C LYS A 57 -1.93 -7.90 18.75
N LEU A 58 -0.66 -7.83 19.17
CA LEU A 58 0.21 -6.70 18.87
C LEU A 58 0.82 -6.81 17.47
N PHE A 59 0.98 -5.69 16.83
CA PHE A 59 1.72 -5.56 15.56
C PHE A 59 1.17 -6.43 14.43
N GLN A 60 -0.15 -6.65 14.37
CA GLN A 60 -0.78 -7.55 13.38
C GLN A 60 -0.52 -7.13 11.93
N PHE A 61 -0.51 -5.83 11.67
CA PHE A 61 -0.21 -5.30 10.35
C PHE A 61 1.28 -5.47 10.02
N GLU A 62 2.17 -5.04 10.91
CA GLU A 62 3.62 -5.06 10.73
C GLU A 62 4.15 -6.50 10.60
N ARG A 63 3.55 -7.46 11.28
CA ARG A 63 3.88 -8.89 11.15
C ARG A 63 3.56 -9.47 9.79
N ARG A 64 2.63 -8.88 9.04
CA ARG A 64 2.27 -9.30 7.68
C ARG A 64 2.98 -8.48 6.61
N PHE A 65 3.37 -7.23 6.92
CA PHE A 65 4.13 -6.36 6.03
C PHE A 65 5.61 -6.75 6.09
N VAL A 66 5.96 -7.85 5.41
CA VAL A 66 7.27 -8.49 5.54
C VAL A 66 7.95 -8.73 4.21
N HIS A 67 9.28 -8.66 4.22
CA HIS A 67 10.05 -9.16 3.09
C HIS A 67 10.15 -10.69 3.16
N GLN A 68 9.82 -11.33 2.05
CA GLN A 68 9.94 -12.77 1.83
C GLN A 68 10.63 -13.02 0.49
N ASP A 69 11.62 -13.87 0.51
CA ASP A 69 12.34 -14.33 -0.70
C ASP A 69 12.05 -15.81 -0.93
N LEU A 70 10.77 -16.10 -1.15
CA LEU A 70 10.25 -17.48 -1.31
C LEU A 70 9.88 -17.80 -2.76
N SER A 71 9.97 -16.84 -3.67
CA SER A 71 9.59 -16.99 -5.06
C SER A 71 10.74 -16.66 -6.00
N SER A 72 10.95 -17.49 -7.00
CA SER A 72 11.90 -17.26 -8.10
C SER A 72 11.28 -16.53 -9.30
N ILE A 73 10.03 -16.08 -9.19
CA ILE A 73 9.37 -15.38 -10.29
C ILE A 73 10.02 -14.02 -10.54
N THR A 74 10.26 -13.71 -11.80
CA THR A 74 10.80 -12.40 -12.19
C THR A 74 9.70 -11.35 -12.31
N LEU A 75 10.07 -10.07 -12.22
CA LEU A 75 9.15 -8.94 -12.39
C LEU A 75 8.41 -9.00 -13.73
N SER A 76 9.13 -9.30 -14.83
CA SER A 76 8.53 -9.46 -16.16
C SER A 76 7.45 -10.54 -16.17
N LYS A 77 7.75 -11.74 -15.68
CA LYS A 77 6.79 -12.84 -15.66
C LYS A 77 5.57 -12.54 -14.79
N PHE A 78 5.77 -11.90 -13.63
CA PHE A 78 4.66 -11.57 -12.74
C PHE A 78 3.78 -10.46 -13.34
N SER A 79 4.38 -9.39 -13.91
CA SER A 79 3.62 -8.33 -14.58
C SER A 79 2.86 -8.85 -15.80
N GLU A 80 3.45 -9.74 -16.61
CA GLU A 80 2.76 -10.40 -17.72
C GLU A 80 1.54 -11.19 -17.25
N GLN A 81 1.62 -11.91 -16.11
CA GLN A 81 0.48 -12.60 -15.54
C GLN A 81 -0.62 -11.64 -15.10
N ILE A 82 -0.26 -10.51 -14.44
CA ILE A 82 -1.21 -9.46 -14.08
C ILE A 82 -1.92 -8.92 -15.34
N PHE A 83 -1.16 -8.62 -16.38
CA PHE A 83 -1.71 -8.06 -17.62
C PHE A 83 -2.57 -9.06 -18.37
N LYS A 84 -2.21 -10.35 -18.35
CA LYS A 84 -3.01 -11.43 -18.94
C LYS A 84 -4.37 -11.59 -18.27
N VAL A 85 -4.42 -11.46 -16.93
CA VAL A 85 -5.66 -11.63 -16.15
C VAL A 85 -6.54 -10.38 -16.16
N PHE A 86 -5.95 -9.19 -16.01
CA PHE A 86 -6.70 -7.95 -15.80
C PHE A 86 -6.65 -6.97 -16.98
N GLY A 87 -5.93 -7.31 -18.05
CA GLY A 87 -5.80 -6.45 -19.24
C GLY A 87 -5.29 -5.05 -18.92
N ASN A 88 -5.97 -4.03 -19.43
CA ASN A 88 -5.60 -2.63 -19.21
C ASN A 88 -5.75 -2.21 -17.74
N ASN A 89 -6.74 -2.73 -17.01
CA ASN A 89 -6.88 -2.48 -15.58
C ASN A 89 -5.65 -2.96 -14.82
N GLY A 90 -5.10 -4.13 -15.19
CA GLY A 90 -3.85 -4.64 -14.63
C GLY A 90 -2.65 -3.74 -14.91
N LYS A 91 -2.53 -3.22 -16.13
CA LYS A 91 -1.45 -2.29 -16.49
C LYS A 91 -1.51 -0.99 -15.70
N VAL A 92 -2.68 -0.36 -15.64
CA VAL A 92 -2.86 0.88 -14.86
C VAL A 92 -2.63 0.64 -13.38
N GLY A 93 -3.18 -0.46 -12.82
CA GLY A 93 -2.94 -0.82 -11.42
C GLY A 93 -1.46 -1.05 -11.11
N PHE A 94 -0.73 -1.72 -12.01
CA PHE A 94 0.71 -1.93 -11.85
C PHE A 94 1.50 -0.61 -11.94
N CYS A 95 1.16 0.30 -12.87
CA CYS A 95 1.75 1.64 -12.91
C CYS A 95 1.46 2.45 -11.64
N PHE A 96 0.25 2.34 -11.09
CA PHE A 96 -0.10 2.97 -9.82
C PHE A 96 0.74 2.43 -8.66
N TYR A 97 0.97 1.12 -8.60
CA TYR A 97 1.89 0.52 -7.63
C TYR A 97 3.32 1.07 -7.77
N LEU A 98 3.86 1.14 -9.00
CA LEU A 98 5.19 1.71 -9.24
C LEU A 98 5.26 3.19 -8.80
N ALA A 99 4.27 4.00 -9.15
CA ALA A 99 4.20 5.39 -8.71
C ALA A 99 4.12 5.51 -7.17
N THR A 100 3.41 4.59 -6.52
CA THR A 100 3.30 4.55 -5.06
C THR A 100 4.65 4.28 -4.37
N LEU A 101 5.49 3.41 -4.91
CA LEU A 101 6.83 3.15 -4.36
C LEU A 101 7.73 4.40 -4.33
N PHE A 102 7.45 5.35 -5.21
CA PHE A 102 8.17 6.60 -5.36
C PHE A 102 7.26 7.82 -5.08
N ARG A 103 6.21 7.61 -4.26
CA ARG A 103 5.20 8.63 -3.99
C ARG A 103 5.79 9.95 -3.49
N ASP A 104 6.78 9.90 -2.61
CA ASP A 104 7.46 11.08 -2.09
C ASP A 104 8.20 11.87 -3.19
N ILE A 105 8.74 11.19 -4.20
CA ILE A 105 9.33 11.83 -5.39
C ILE A 105 8.23 12.46 -6.24
N VAL A 106 7.16 11.71 -6.52
CA VAL A 106 6.03 12.18 -7.32
C VAL A 106 5.35 13.39 -6.66
N THR A 107 5.03 13.31 -5.37
CA THR A 107 4.31 14.37 -4.66
C THR A 107 5.15 15.62 -4.42
N ARG A 108 6.46 15.52 -4.43
CA ARG A 108 7.36 16.69 -4.38
C ARG A 108 7.09 17.66 -5.54
N GLU A 109 6.73 17.12 -6.73
CA GLU A 109 6.46 17.92 -7.93
C GLU A 109 4.95 18.16 -8.12
N SER A 110 4.13 17.11 -7.97
CA SER A 110 2.67 17.18 -8.21
C SER A 110 1.87 17.76 -7.03
N ARG A 111 2.45 17.78 -5.82
CA ARG A 111 1.83 18.19 -4.54
C ARG A 111 0.66 17.33 -4.09
N SER A 112 0.23 16.38 -4.89
CA SER A 112 -0.91 15.50 -4.60
C SER A 112 -0.68 14.11 -5.17
N PHE A 113 -1.46 13.12 -4.69
CA PHE A 113 -1.38 11.75 -5.19
C PHE A 113 -2.79 11.16 -5.34
N PRO A 114 -3.16 10.62 -6.52
CA PRO A 114 -4.51 10.12 -6.76
C PRO A 114 -4.81 8.86 -5.95
N ILE A 115 -6.09 8.58 -5.76
CA ILE A 115 -6.60 7.33 -5.22
C ILE A 115 -6.98 6.42 -6.39
N LEU A 116 -6.59 5.16 -6.37
CA LEU A 116 -7.00 4.18 -7.37
C LEU A 116 -8.35 3.58 -6.98
N ASN A 117 -9.39 3.91 -7.73
CA ASN A 117 -10.73 3.39 -7.49
C ASN A 117 -11.06 2.21 -8.41
N LEU A 118 -11.31 1.04 -7.81
CA LEU A 118 -11.71 -0.19 -8.48
C LEU A 118 -13.21 -0.39 -8.27
N PHE A 119 -14.02 -0.23 -9.31
CA PHE A 119 -15.48 -0.34 -9.17
C PHE A 119 -16.09 -1.32 -10.16
N GLY A 120 -17.22 -1.90 -9.76
CA GLY A 120 -17.97 -2.86 -10.57
C GLY A 120 -18.78 -3.83 -9.71
N PRO A 121 -19.64 -4.66 -10.33
CA PRO A 121 -20.52 -5.58 -9.62
C PRO A 121 -19.73 -6.63 -8.83
N LYS A 122 -20.42 -7.31 -7.91
CA LYS A 122 -19.85 -8.41 -7.14
C LYS A 122 -19.37 -9.52 -8.10
N GLY A 123 -18.18 -10.06 -7.83
CA GLY A 123 -17.58 -11.14 -8.63
C GLY A 123 -16.91 -10.70 -9.93
N SER A 124 -16.76 -9.41 -10.21
CA SER A 124 -16.12 -8.89 -11.44
C SER A 124 -14.57 -8.91 -11.42
N GLY A 125 -13.95 -9.31 -10.31
CA GLY A 125 -12.48 -9.38 -10.19
C GLY A 125 -11.80 -8.12 -9.63
N LYS A 126 -12.54 -7.06 -9.29
CA LYS A 126 -11.96 -5.81 -8.77
C LYS A 126 -11.10 -5.99 -7.51
N SER A 127 -11.64 -6.67 -6.49
CA SER A 127 -10.89 -6.92 -5.24
C SER A 127 -9.69 -7.84 -5.47
N GLU A 128 -9.74 -8.69 -6.50
CA GLU A 128 -8.64 -9.58 -6.87
C GLU A 128 -7.44 -8.81 -7.45
N LEU A 129 -7.68 -7.72 -8.20
CA LEU A 129 -6.59 -6.82 -8.60
C LEU A 129 -6.00 -6.13 -7.37
N GLY A 130 -6.84 -5.64 -6.44
CA GLY A 130 -6.38 -5.04 -5.18
C GLY A 130 -5.48 -6.00 -4.39
N HIS A 131 -5.92 -7.24 -4.18
CA HIS A 131 -5.10 -8.27 -3.52
C HIS A 131 -3.80 -8.58 -4.27
N THR A 132 -3.84 -8.58 -5.61
CA THR A 132 -2.64 -8.83 -6.42
C THR A 132 -1.62 -7.71 -6.25
N LEU A 133 -2.06 -6.45 -6.25
CA LEU A 133 -1.17 -5.31 -6.01
C LEU A 133 -0.65 -5.27 -4.56
N MET A 134 -1.48 -5.64 -3.58
CA MET A 134 -1.06 -5.74 -2.19
C MET A 134 -0.01 -6.84 -1.95
N SER A 135 0.04 -7.90 -2.78
CA SER A 135 0.99 -9.01 -2.62
C SER A 135 2.46 -8.60 -2.74
N PHE A 136 2.74 -7.42 -3.28
CA PHE A 136 4.07 -6.82 -3.27
C PHE A 136 4.54 -6.41 -1.87
N PHE A 137 3.63 -6.36 -0.88
CA PHE A 137 3.91 -6.00 0.51
C PHE A 137 3.36 -7.01 1.50
N ILE A 138 2.13 -7.50 1.27
CA ILE A 138 1.38 -8.39 2.16
C ILE A 138 0.74 -9.48 1.30
N ALA A 139 1.13 -10.73 1.52
CA ALA A 139 0.64 -11.86 0.72
C ALA A 139 -0.87 -12.15 0.93
N ASP A 140 -1.35 -12.02 2.16
CA ASP A 140 -2.71 -12.31 2.60
C ASP A 140 -3.45 -11.04 3.08
N ASN A 141 -3.48 -10.02 2.24
CA ASN A 141 -4.13 -8.77 2.59
C ASN A 141 -5.63 -8.94 2.85
N VAL A 142 -6.08 -8.41 3.99
CA VAL A 142 -7.51 -8.28 4.35
C VAL A 142 -7.83 -6.79 4.46
N PRO A 143 -8.46 -6.20 3.44
CA PRO A 143 -8.75 -4.78 3.44
C PRO A 143 -9.83 -4.43 4.47
N PRO A 144 -9.70 -3.31 5.21
CA PRO A 144 -10.79 -2.82 6.05
C PRO A 144 -11.99 -2.43 5.19
N ASN A 145 -13.18 -2.71 5.72
CA ASN A 145 -14.44 -2.27 5.14
C ASN A 145 -14.71 -0.83 5.55
N ILE A 146 -14.77 0.10 4.58
CA ILE A 146 -14.95 1.53 4.88
C ILE A 146 -16.31 1.82 5.54
N GLN A 147 -17.35 1.04 5.25
CA GLN A 147 -18.66 1.23 5.86
C GLN A 147 -18.63 0.98 7.37
N ASN A 148 -17.95 -0.09 7.78
CA ASN A 148 -17.96 -0.59 9.16
C ASN A 148 -16.78 -0.07 10.00
N SER A 149 -15.74 0.45 9.37
CA SER A 149 -14.56 0.97 10.08
C SER A 149 -14.81 2.36 10.65
N THR A 150 -14.25 2.64 11.82
CA THR A 150 -14.25 4.01 12.37
C THR A 150 -13.20 4.88 11.67
N LEU A 151 -13.38 6.20 11.68
CA LEU A 151 -12.39 7.13 11.13
C LEU A 151 -10.99 7.02 11.78
N PRO A 152 -10.87 6.86 13.12
CA PRO A 152 -9.56 6.63 13.72
C PRO A 152 -8.87 5.38 13.18
N ALA A 153 -9.59 4.25 13.03
CA ALA A 153 -9.04 3.01 12.50
C ALA A 153 -8.61 3.15 11.03
N LEU A 154 -9.40 3.83 10.21
CA LEU A 154 -9.04 4.14 8.82
C LEU A 154 -7.79 5.03 8.75
N ASN A 155 -7.71 6.05 9.60
CA ASN A 155 -6.56 6.94 9.67
C ASN A 155 -5.27 6.20 10.08
N GLU A 156 -5.37 5.32 11.08
CA GLU A 156 -4.25 4.46 11.50
C GLU A 156 -3.78 3.57 10.34
N THR A 157 -4.74 2.94 9.64
CA THR A 157 -4.43 2.07 8.50
C THR A 157 -3.68 2.80 7.38
N VAL A 158 -4.14 4.01 6.98
CA VAL A 158 -3.49 4.74 5.88
C VAL A 158 -2.17 5.39 6.29
N ALA A 159 -1.98 5.66 7.58
CA ALA A 159 -0.76 6.22 8.13
C ALA A 159 0.30 5.15 8.49
N ALA A 160 -0.06 3.87 8.45
CA ALA A 160 0.84 2.77 8.85
C ALA A 160 2.06 2.62 7.93
N VAL A 161 1.98 3.11 6.69
CA VAL A 161 3.06 2.95 5.69
C VAL A 161 3.33 4.23 4.91
N ALA A 162 4.57 4.38 4.46
CA ALA A 162 5.00 5.40 3.50
C ALA A 162 5.50 4.73 2.22
N ASN A 163 5.14 5.27 1.06
CA ASN A 163 5.50 4.74 -0.26
C ASN A 163 5.13 3.26 -0.44
N ALA A 164 4.01 2.85 0.13
CA ALA A 164 3.44 1.52 -0.02
C ALA A 164 1.93 1.61 -0.16
N LEU A 165 1.32 0.53 -0.65
CA LEU A 165 -0.12 0.49 -0.89
C LEU A 165 -0.91 0.19 0.39
N VAL A 166 -2.09 0.80 0.47
CA VAL A 166 -3.17 0.44 1.40
C VAL A 166 -4.42 0.19 0.59
N HIS A 167 -5.10 -0.92 0.85
CA HIS A 167 -6.35 -1.29 0.21
C HIS A 167 -7.51 -1.13 1.19
N ILE A 168 -8.52 -0.35 0.82
CA ILE A 168 -9.78 -0.14 1.55
C ILE A 168 -10.91 -0.66 0.66
N ASP A 169 -11.84 -1.43 1.20
CA ASP A 169 -12.91 -2.08 0.42
C ASP A 169 -14.32 -1.61 0.83
N GLU A 170 -15.31 -2.03 0.03
CA GLU A 170 -16.75 -1.78 0.23
C GLU A 170 -17.15 -0.30 0.19
N PHE A 171 -16.52 0.46 -0.73
CA PHE A 171 -16.97 1.83 -1.01
C PHE A 171 -18.37 1.84 -1.63
N LYS A 172 -19.21 2.76 -1.16
CA LYS A 172 -20.51 3.13 -1.73
C LYS A 172 -20.73 4.64 -1.66
N ASN A 173 -21.62 5.17 -2.48
CA ASN A 173 -21.88 6.61 -2.52
C ASN A 173 -22.60 7.14 -1.27
N ASP A 174 -23.24 6.28 -0.49
CA ASP A 174 -23.94 6.58 0.75
C ASP A 174 -23.08 6.56 2.02
N ILE A 175 -21.74 6.51 1.88
CA ILE A 175 -20.85 6.59 3.04
C ILE A 175 -21.05 7.90 3.83
N ASP A 176 -20.79 7.83 5.14
CA ASP A 176 -20.80 8.98 6.05
C ASP A 176 -19.98 10.15 5.50
N ILE A 177 -20.51 11.38 5.68
CA ILE A 177 -19.89 12.60 5.15
C ILE A 177 -18.45 12.79 5.65
N ASN A 178 -18.17 12.44 6.91
CA ASN A 178 -16.83 12.58 7.46
C ASN A 178 -15.83 11.60 6.83
N LYS A 179 -16.29 10.40 6.46
CA LYS A 179 -15.45 9.44 5.71
C LYS A 179 -15.19 9.93 4.29
N ARG A 180 -16.17 10.60 3.67
CA ARG A 180 -16.00 11.21 2.35
C ARG A 180 -14.98 12.35 2.39
N GLU A 181 -15.09 13.24 3.38
CA GLU A 181 -14.13 14.32 3.59
C GLU A 181 -12.72 13.76 3.89
N PHE A 182 -12.63 12.70 4.69
CA PHE A 182 -11.39 11.99 4.93
C PHE A 182 -10.74 11.48 3.62
N LEU A 183 -11.50 10.81 2.74
CA LEU A 183 -11.00 10.35 1.45
C LEU A 183 -10.48 11.51 0.58
N LYS A 184 -11.15 12.67 0.60
CA LYS A 184 -10.68 13.87 -0.14
C LYS A 184 -9.32 14.36 0.39
N GLY A 185 -9.12 14.32 1.71
CA GLY A 185 -7.87 14.72 2.34
C GLY A 185 -6.67 13.80 1.95
N LEU A 186 -6.93 12.52 1.65
CA LEU A 186 -5.86 11.58 1.26
C LEU A 186 -5.15 11.99 -0.04
N TRP A 187 -5.84 12.70 -0.92
CA TRP A 187 -5.26 13.29 -2.13
C TRP A 187 -4.12 14.27 -1.82
N ASP A 188 -4.31 15.08 -0.79
CA ASP A 188 -3.34 16.09 -0.34
C ASP A 188 -2.32 15.50 0.66
N GLY A 189 -2.34 14.19 0.88
CA GLY A 189 -1.49 13.53 1.88
C GLY A 189 -1.84 13.87 3.32
N THR A 190 -3.08 14.34 3.57
CA THR A 190 -3.54 14.73 4.90
C THR A 190 -4.54 13.71 5.44
N GLY A 191 -4.22 13.15 6.61
CA GLY A 191 -5.14 12.35 7.40
C GLY A 191 -5.97 13.21 8.36
N ARG A 192 -6.40 12.60 9.46
CA ARG A 192 -7.18 13.28 10.47
C ARG A 192 -6.34 14.31 11.25
N THR A 193 -6.87 15.51 11.41
CA THR A 193 -6.34 16.52 12.33
C THR A 193 -6.96 16.32 13.71
N ARG A 194 -6.13 16.18 14.76
CA ARG A 194 -6.55 16.16 16.17
C ARG A 194 -6.13 17.47 16.85
N MET A 195 -7.02 18.00 17.69
CA MET A 195 -6.61 18.95 18.72
C MET A 195 -6.18 18.15 19.94
N ASN A 196 -4.95 18.34 20.41
CA ASN A 196 -4.52 17.80 21.69
C ASN A 196 -5.17 18.63 22.81
N MET A 197 -5.66 17.93 23.86
CA MET A 197 -6.28 18.58 25.01
C MET A 197 -5.25 19.27 25.93
N ASP A 198 -3.96 19.02 25.77
CA ASP A 198 -2.89 19.71 26.49
C ASP A 198 -2.67 21.11 25.91
N LEU A 199 -2.71 22.12 26.77
CA LEU A 199 -2.63 23.56 26.41
C LEU A 199 -1.36 23.94 25.62
N ASP A 200 -0.29 23.13 25.69
CA ASP A 200 0.98 23.36 25.00
C ASP A 200 1.14 22.57 23.69
N LYS A 201 0.17 21.75 23.29
CA LYS A 201 0.26 20.92 22.09
C LYS A 201 -0.48 21.50 20.91
N LYS A 202 0.28 21.77 19.87
CA LYS A 202 -0.20 22.21 18.55
C LYS A 202 -1.11 21.15 17.92
N LYS A 203 -2.01 21.61 17.02
CA LYS A 203 -2.74 20.74 16.08
C LYS A 203 -1.80 19.71 15.46
N GLU A 204 -2.08 18.43 15.68
CA GLU A 204 -1.35 17.34 15.07
C GLU A 204 -2.17 16.78 13.89
N THR A 205 -1.65 16.95 12.69
CA THR A 205 -2.24 16.36 11.48
C THR A 205 -1.43 15.13 11.13
N THR A 206 -2.09 13.99 11.04
CA THR A 206 -1.43 12.75 10.61
C THR A 206 -1.08 12.86 9.12
N ALA A 207 0.19 12.76 8.78
CA ALA A 207 0.61 12.66 7.39
C ALA A 207 0.20 11.30 6.81
N VAL A 208 -0.24 11.29 5.55
CA VAL A 208 -0.58 10.07 4.80
C VAL A 208 0.31 9.98 3.57
N ASP A 209 1.28 9.09 3.65
CA ASP A 209 2.29 8.86 2.61
C ASP A 209 2.10 7.55 1.85
N SER A 210 0.96 6.88 2.04
CA SER A 210 0.56 5.66 1.34
C SER A 210 -0.18 5.94 0.04
N GLY A 211 -0.06 5.02 -0.94
CA GLY A 211 -0.94 4.97 -2.10
C GLY A 211 -2.22 4.20 -1.77
N ILE A 212 -3.39 4.76 -2.05
CA ILE A 212 -4.67 4.20 -1.65
C ILE A 212 -5.35 3.50 -2.81
N ILE A 213 -5.73 2.23 -2.60
CA ILE A 213 -6.67 1.49 -3.44
C ILE A 213 -8.02 1.53 -2.73
N LEU A 214 -9.04 2.02 -3.41
CA LEU A 214 -10.42 2.05 -2.92
C LEU A 214 -11.27 1.15 -3.82
N SER A 215 -11.77 0.03 -3.29
CA SER A 215 -12.64 -0.86 -4.07
C SER A 215 -14.09 -0.80 -3.60
N GLY A 216 -15.03 -1.00 -4.53
CA GLY A 216 -16.45 -0.95 -4.22
C GLY A 216 -17.33 -1.37 -5.39
N GLN A 217 -18.64 -1.43 -5.18
CA GLN A 217 -19.58 -1.78 -6.26
C GLN A 217 -19.96 -0.57 -7.11
N GLU A 218 -19.84 0.62 -6.56
CA GLU A 218 -20.27 1.86 -7.16
C GLU A 218 -19.07 2.73 -7.56
N MET A 219 -19.25 3.50 -8.63
CA MET A 219 -18.35 4.59 -8.99
C MET A 219 -18.59 5.77 -8.04
N ALA A 220 -17.56 6.45 -7.58
CA ALA A 220 -17.67 7.57 -6.63
C ALA A 220 -18.20 8.84 -7.33
N THR A 221 -19.49 8.90 -7.62
CA THR A 221 -20.13 9.98 -8.37
C THR A 221 -20.93 10.96 -7.49
N ALA A 222 -21.19 10.62 -6.24
CA ALA A 222 -21.99 11.45 -5.35
C ALA A 222 -21.29 12.75 -4.90
N ASP A 223 -19.99 12.87 -5.10
CA ASP A 223 -19.18 14.04 -4.74
C ASP A 223 -18.18 14.34 -5.85
N ILE A 224 -18.39 15.48 -6.56
CA ILE A 224 -17.54 15.91 -7.69
C ILE A 224 -16.08 16.13 -7.25
N ALA A 225 -15.89 16.65 -6.03
CA ALA A 225 -14.56 16.91 -5.50
C ALA A 225 -13.79 15.61 -5.20
N LEU A 226 -14.46 14.58 -4.69
CA LEU A 226 -13.86 13.25 -4.56
C LEU A 226 -13.63 12.63 -5.94
N PHE A 227 -14.62 12.71 -6.83
CA PHE A 227 -14.54 12.16 -8.19
C PHE A 227 -13.27 12.63 -8.93
N SER A 228 -12.96 13.92 -8.88
CA SER A 228 -11.78 14.50 -9.56
C SER A 228 -10.43 14.04 -9.01
N ARG A 229 -10.39 13.35 -7.87
CA ARG A 229 -9.20 12.87 -7.18
C ARG A 229 -8.90 11.38 -7.41
N LEU A 230 -9.71 10.73 -8.23
CA LEU A 230 -9.66 9.27 -8.42
C LEU A 230 -9.19 8.89 -9.83
N ILE A 231 -8.41 7.84 -9.90
CA ILE A 231 -8.19 7.07 -11.14
C ILE A 231 -9.19 5.93 -11.13
N PHE A 232 -10.05 5.87 -12.15
CA PHE A 232 -11.14 4.90 -12.22
C PHE A 232 -10.77 3.68 -13.04
N LEU A 233 -10.94 2.47 -12.46
CA LEU A 233 -10.86 1.20 -13.15
C LEU A 233 -12.22 0.49 -13.07
N SER A 234 -12.90 0.40 -14.18
CA SER A 234 -14.19 -0.30 -14.30
C SER A 234 -13.99 -1.79 -14.52
N PHE A 235 -14.74 -2.58 -13.76
CA PHE A 235 -14.77 -4.04 -13.89
C PHE A 235 -16.19 -4.49 -14.24
N PRO A 236 -16.52 -4.61 -15.54
CA PRO A 236 -17.82 -5.08 -15.96
C PRO A 236 -18.00 -6.56 -15.58
N LYS A 237 -19.25 -6.98 -15.40
CA LYS A 237 -19.54 -8.40 -15.26
C LYS A 237 -19.31 -9.10 -16.61
N SER A 238 -18.54 -10.15 -16.61
CA SER A 238 -18.27 -10.98 -17.79
C SER A 238 -18.26 -12.46 -17.42
N ASP A 239 -18.60 -13.30 -18.39
CA ASP A 239 -18.42 -14.74 -18.28
C ASP A 239 -17.00 -15.08 -18.69
N PHE A 240 -16.19 -15.45 -17.71
CA PHE A 240 -14.80 -15.80 -17.94
C PHE A 240 -14.66 -17.16 -18.62
N SER A 241 -13.89 -17.22 -19.69
CA SER A 241 -13.51 -18.45 -20.39
C SER A 241 -12.67 -19.38 -19.48
N ALA A 242 -12.58 -20.66 -19.85
CA ALA A 242 -11.74 -21.61 -19.12
C ALA A 242 -10.28 -21.18 -19.02
N LYS A 243 -9.72 -20.58 -20.11
CA LYS A 243 -8.33 -20.07 -20.14
C LYS A 243 -8.12 -18.88 -19.21
N GLU A 244 -9.09 -17.98 -19.09
CA GLU A 244 -9.02 -16.84 -18.16
C GLU A 244 -9.08 -17.30 -16.70
N LYS A 245 -9.95 -18.28 -16.41
CA LYS A 245 -10.02 -18.89 -15.08
C LYS A 245 -8.72 -19.59 -14.70
N GLU A 246 -8.11 -20.32 -15.63
CA GLU A 246 -6.80 -20.97 -15.41
C GLU A 246 -5.70 -19.94 -15.15
N ALA A 247 -5.60 -18.88 -15.98
CA ALA A 247 -4.64 -17.79 -15.79
C ALA A 247 -4.81 -17.11 -14.42
N TYR A 248 -6.06 -16.88 -14.01
CA TYR A 248 -6.37 -16.32 -12.71
C TYR A 248 -5.95 -17.24 -11.56
N GLN A 249 -6.22 -18.55 -11.64
CA GLN A 249 -5.81 -19.51 -10.61
C GLN A 249 -4.27 -19.57 -10.46
N LEU A 250 -3.55 -19.52 -11.58
CA LEU A 250 -2.09 -19.46 -11.55
C LEU A 250 -1.61 -18.19 -10.85
N LEU A 251 -2.15 -17.02 -11.22
CA LEU A 251 -1.82 -15.74 -10.58
C LEU A 251 -2.12 -15.77 -9.08
N LYS A 252 -3.27 -16.30 -8.68
CA LYS A 252 -3.68 -16.43 -7.28
C LYS A 252 -2.71 -17.30 -6.48
N LYS A 253 -2.28 -18.42 -7.05
CA LYS A 253 -1.27 -19.30 -6.41
C LYS A 253 0.06 -18.58 -6.23
N VAL A 254 0.54 -17.89 -7.26
CA VAL A 254 1.83 -17.21 -7.24
C VAL A 254 1.82 -16.05 -6.26
N ARG A 255 0.81 -15.16 -6.30
CA ARG A 255 0.72 -14.01 -5.39
C ARG A 255 0.61 -14.41 -3.91
N GLY A 256 0.00 -15.57 -3.62
CA GLY A 256 -0.13 -16.09 -2.25
C GLY A 256 1.21 -16.40 -1.56
N ILE A 257 2.30 -16.52 -2.33
CA ILE A 257 3.66 -16.67 -1.80
C ILE A 257 4.21 -15.33 -1.29
N GLY A 258 3.68 -14.21 -1.78
CA GLY A 258 4.21 -12.87 -1.56
C GLY A 258 5.28 -12.47 -2.58
N MET A 259 5.23 -11.19 -3.00
CA MET A 259 6.06 -10.66 -4.08
C MET A 259 6.99 -9.54 -3.61
N SER A 260 7.28 -9.46 -2.31
CA SER A 260 8.11 -8.39 -1.73
C SER A 260 9.55 -8.35 -2.25
N HIS A 261 10.10 -9.46 -2.73
CA HIS A 261 11.40 -9.50 -3.40
C HIS A 261 11.42 -8.65 -4.68
N LEU A 262 10.29 -8.58 -5.41
CA LEU A 262 10.15 -7.72 -6.59
C LEU A 262 10.10 -6.23 -6.20
N THR A 263 9.51 -5.91 -5.04
CA THR A 263 9.54 -4.56 -4.47
C THR A 263 10.98 -4.11 -4.22
N LEU A 264 11.83 -4.95 -3.64
CA LEU A 264 13.25 -4.63 -3.43
C LEU A 264 13.98 -4.41 -4.76
N GLN A 265 13.70 -5.25 -5.75
CA GLN A 265 14.27 -5.10 -7.09
C GLN A 265 13.91 -3.75 -7.72
N ILE A 266 12.66 -3.27 -7.57
CA ILE A 266 12.23 -1.97 -8.08
C ILE A 266 12.88 -0.83 -7.29
N LEU A 267 12.95 -0.95 -5.96
CA LEU A 267 13.56 0.07 -5.10
C LEU A 267 15.05 0.29 -5.38
N SER A 268 15.77 -0.70 -5.94
CA SER A 268 17.17 -0.53 -6.36
C SER A 268 17.35 0.55 -7.44
N PHE A 269 16.29 0.88 -8.18
CA PHE A 269 16.30 1.96 -9.18
C PHE A 269 15.94 3.33 -8.64
N ARG A 270 15.71 3.48 -7.32
CA ARG A 270 15.21 4.73 -6.73
C ARG A 270 16.04 5.96 -7.07
N ASN A 271 17.36 5.87 -6.98
CA ASN A 271 18.23 7.01 -7.30
C ASN A 271 18.10 7.44 -8.76
N LYS A 272 17.94 6.47 -9.68
CA LYS A 272 17.71 6.74 -11.09
C LYS A 272 16.35 7.40 -11.31
N VAL A 273 15.30 6.92 -10.63
CA VAL A 273 13.97 7.53 -10.71
C VAL A 273 14.02 8.98 -10.20
N ASP A 274 14.66 9.23 -9.05
CA ASP A 274 14.76 10.58 -8.48
C ASP A 274 15.51 11.56 -9.41
N SER A 275 16.61 11.14 -10.02
CA SER A 275 17.35 11.99 -10.97
C SER A 275 16.54 12.27 -12.24
N THR A 276 15.94 11.21 -12.85
CA THR A 276 15.16 11.37 -14.09
C THR A 276 13.90 12.22 -13.87
N PHE A 277 13.25 12.08 -12.71
CA PHE A 277 12.02 12.82 -12.41
C PHE A 277 12.26 14.33 -12.24
N LYS A 278 13.48 14.75 -11.85
CA LYS A 278 13.87 16.16 -11.79
C LYS A 278 14.10 16.81 -13.16
N GLU A 279 14.37 15.99 -14.18
CA GLU A 279 14.65 16.46 -15.54
C GLU A 279 13.37 16.57 -16.40
N MET A 280 12.23 16.01 -15.92
CA MET A 280 10.93 16.07 -16.58
C MET A 280 10.15 17.31 -16.20
#